data_62093f5c56f87cdc1a35b087e1a8fd08
#
_entry.id   62093f5c56f87cdc1a35b087e1a8fd08
#
_cell.length_a   1.000
_cell.length_b   1.000
_cell.length_c   1.000
_cell.angle_alpha   90.00
_cell.angle_beta   90.00
_cell.angle_gamma   90.00
#
_symmetry.space_group_name_H-M   'P 1'
#
loop_
_entity.id
_entity.type
_entity.pdbx_description
1 polymer ?
#
loop_
_entity_poly.entity_id
_entity_poly.type
_entity_poly.pdbx_seq_one_letter_code
_entity_poly.pdbx_strand_id
1 'polypeptide(L)'
;MRHRTRLILCALLGASTWALAAPVAEPVRQLGVYVLPYYAAGASFAEAPKVAVDPAWNAMLASTDAAVIRKARDAIAAHPDLIRPETLMVLAIRLYDTGQRDDAVFWYYAGRDRFLTMEAVLDMRSLRLARQAEAVDSFVGALGQVIDGYALCDLDRHQQSEDRAIAWVAAHPYKPLGYEDLPAQTEDRNAALTLAVTKLREASAQNAQLMARPETRAQLAEGRKKSQADAMYCWK
;
A
#
# COMPACT_ATOMS: atom_id res chain seq x y z
N MET A 1 64.72 6.64 60.42
CA MET A 1 64.18 6.82 59.09
C MET A 1 62.95 5.93 58.94
N ARG A 2 61.73 6.52 58.90
CA ARG A 2 60.45 5.80 58.92
C ARG A 2 59.84 5.81 57.52
N HIS A 3 59.76 4.61 56.87
CA HIS A 3 59.03 4.45 55.61
C HIS A 3 57.54 4.33 55.86
N ARG A 4 56.76 5.25 55.30
CA ARG A 4 55.29 5.21 55.27
C ARG A 4 54.85 4.59 53.94
N THR A 5 54.37 3.36 54.03
CA THR A 5 53.72 2.66 52.91
C THR A 5 52.30 3.20 52.75
N ARG A 6 52.01 3.82 51.62
CA ARG A 6 50.64 4.27 51.24
C ARG A 6 49.96 3.14 50.47
N LEU A 7 48.93 2.56 51.07
CA LEU A 7 47.96 1.68 50.40
C LEU A 7 47.02 2.49 49.50
N ILE A 8 47.07 2.25 48.19
CA ILE A 8 46.13 2.79 47.21
C ILE A 8 44.98 1.80 47.09
N LEU A 9 43.77 2.23 47.55
CA LEU A 9 42.54 1.47 47.47
C LEU A 9 41.94 1.77 46.08
N CYS A 10 42.04 0.87 45.09
CA CYS A 10 41.33 0.96 43.81
C CYS A 10 39.88 0.60 44.01
N ALA A 11 38.98 1.61 44.02
CA ALA A 11 37.54 1.40 43.96
C ALA A 11 37.14 1.05 42.51
N LEU A 12 36.79 -0.20 42.26
CA LEU A 12 36.17 -0.67 41.02
C LEU A 12 34.71 -0.17 41.01
N LEU A 13 34.49 0.94 40.29
CA LEU A 13 33.15 1.40 39.89
C LEU A 13 32.63 0.47 38.79
N GLY A 14 31.79 -0.51 39.19
CA GLY A 14 31.04 -1.34 38.25
C GLY A 14 30.04 -0.47 37.48
N ALA A 15 30.35 -0.12 36.25
CA ALA A 15 29.42 0.51 35.32
C ALA A 15 28.36 -0.53 34.93
N SER A 16 27.23 -0.54 35.61
CA SER A 16 26.06 -1.29 35.17
C SER A 16 25.53 -0.64 33.90
N THR A 17 25.89 -1.20 32.73
CA THR A 17 25.29 -0.83 31.45
C THR A 17 23.85 -1.33 31.46
N TRP A 18 22.92 -0.41 31.72
CA TRP A 18 21.50 -0.66 31.48
C TRP A 18 21.35 -0.74 29.96
N ALA A 19 21.20 -1.95 29.43
CA ALA A 19 20.78 -2.15 28.07
C ALA A 19 19.34 -1.65 27.96
N LEU A 20 19.15 -0.42 27.47
CA LEU A 20 17.84 0.09 27.10
C LEU A 20 17.33 -0.85 26.00
N ALA A 21 16.32 -1.68 26.35
CA ALA A 21 15.61 -2.46 25.34
C ALA A 21 15.06 -1.49 24.30
N ALA A 22 15.32 -1.78 23.01
CA ALA A 22 14.75 -0.98 21.95
C ALA A 22 13.21 -0.95 22.11
N PRO A 23 12.57 0.20 21.94
CA PRO A 23 11.11 0.29 22.06
C PRO A 23 10.46 -0.71 21.07
N VAL A 24 9.45 -1.43 21.55
CA VAL A 24 8.67 -2.32 20.71
C VAL A 24 7.86 -1.45 19.75
N ALA A 25 7.90 -1.78 18.46
CA ALA A 25 7.14 -1.02 17.46
C ALA A 25 5.63 -1.16 17.73
N GLU A 26 4.91 -0.04 17.60
CA GLU A 26 3.47 -0.02 17.78
C GLU A 26 2.73 -0.46 16.52
N PRO A 27 1.55 -1.12 16.66
CA PRO A 27 0.72 -1.49 15.53
C PRO A 27 0.26 -0.29 14.70
N VAL A 28 0.48 -0.34 13.39
CA VAL A 28 -0.04 0.67 12.45
C VAL A 28 -1.52 0.39 12.21
N ARG A 29 -2.38 1.15 12.86
CA ARG A 29 -3.85 0.96 12.80
C ARG A 29 -4.53 1.91 11.83
N GLN A 30 -3.92 3.04 11.52
CA GLN A 30 -4.45 4.08 10.63
C GLN A 30 -3.36 4.56 9.68
N LEU A 31 -3.76 4.83 8.46
CA LEU A 31 -2.89 5.36 7.41
C LEU A 31 -2.92 6.89 7.43
N GLY A 32 -1.87 7.51 7.96
CA GLY A 32 -1.70 8.96 7.97
C GLY A 32 -1.26 9.50 6.60
N VAL A 33 -2.09 9.33 5.57
CA VAL A 33 -1.78 9.65 4.18
C VAL A 33 -2.32 11.03 3.79
N TYR A 34 -1.50 11.76 3.02
CA TYR A 34 -1.86 13.07 2.48
C TYR A 34 -1.45 13.15 1.02
N VAL A 35 -2.42 13.04 0.10
CA VAL A 35 -2.25 13.17 -1.35
C VAL A 35 -3.26 14.21 -1.85
N LEU A 36 -2.89 15.47 -1.76
CA LEU A 36 -3.79 16.57 -2.11
C LEU A 36 -3.93 16.74 -3.63
N PRO A 37 -5.12 17.12 -4.09
CA PRO A 37 -6.35 17.42 -3.33
C PRO A 37 -7.19 16.19 -2.99
N TYR A 38 -6.80 14.98 -3.38
CA TYR A 38 -7.65 13.77 -3.40
C TYR A 38 -7.96 13.21 -2.01
N TYR A 39 -6.97 13.25 -1.10
CA TYR A 39 -7.12 12.67 0.23
C TYR A 39 -6.25 13.39 1.27
N ALA A 40 -6.83 13.62 2.44
CA ALA A 40 -6.09 14.00 3.64
C ALA A 40 -6.66 13.26 4.85
N ALA A 41 -5.82 12.47 5.52
CA ALA A 41 -6.19 11.76 6.73
C ALA A 41 -6.69 12.71 7.82
N GLY A 42 -7.66 12.27 8.63
CA GLY A 42 -8.02 12.94 9.87
C GLY A 42 -6.91 12.85 10.91
N ALA A 43 -6.87 13.77 11.86
CA ALA A 43 -5.87 13.77 12.92
C ALA A 43 -6.03 12.57 13.90
N SER A 44 -7.17 11.90 13.88
CA SER A 44 -7.46 10.70 14.68
C SER A 44 -8.49 9.81 13.97
N PHE A 45 -8.71 8.59 14.49
CA PHE A 45 -9.77 7.69 14.01
C PHE A 45 -11.20 8.27 14.09
N ALA A 46 -11.43 9.19 15.03
CA ALA A 46 -12.74 9.82 15.21
C ALA A 46 -12.98 10.97 14.23
N GLU A 47 -11.93 11.48 13.59
CA GLU A 47 -12.03 12.58 12.64
C GLU A 47 -12.17 12.04 11.22
N ALA A 48 -13.23 12.47 10.53
CA ALA A 48 -13.44 12.11 9.14
C ALA A 48 -12.32 12.68 8.24
N PRO A 49 -11.74 11.88 7.34
CA PRO A 49 -10.76 12.38 6.38
C PRO A 49 -11.43 13.29 5.35
N LYS A 50 -10.62 14.14 4.72
CA LYS A 50 -11.05 14.89 3.53
C LYS A 50 -10.87 14.01 2.30
N VAL A 51 -11.94 13.81 1.53
CA VAL A 51 -11.95 12.98 0.33
C VAL A 51 -12.49 13.78 -0.84
N ALA A 52 -11.74 13.81 -1.95
CA ALA A 52 -12.10 14.52 -3.17
C ALA A 52 -11.68 13.72 -4.42
N VAL A 53 -12.03 12.42 -4.48
CA VAL A 53 -11.74 11.55 -5.62
C VAL A 53 -12.85 11.58 -6.68
N ASP A 54 -14.11 11.55 -6.25
CA ASP A 54 -15.28 11.62 -7.12
C ASP A 54 -16.51 12.00 -6.29
N PRO A 55 -17.36 12.96 -6.72
CA PRO A 55 -18.57 13.36 -6.00
C PRO A 55 -19.49 12.20 -5.63
N ALA A 56 -19.57 11.15 -6.45
CA ALA A 56 -20.39 9.97 -6.20
C ALA A 56 -19.90 9.17 -4.96
N TRP A 57 -18.62 9.21 -4.65
CA TRP A 57 -18.00 8.38 -3.61
C TRP A 57 -17.49 9.15 -2.39
N ASN A 58 -17.26 10.46 -2.53
CA ASN A 58 -16.57 11.26 -1.52
C ASN A 58 -17.22 11.16 -0.12
N ALA A 59 -18.54 11.28 -0.03
CA ALA A 59 -19.25 11.24 1.25
C ALA A 59 -19.16 9.87 1.93
N MET A 60 -19.27 8.77 1.15
CA MET A 60 -19.15 7.42 1.71
C MET A 60 -17.71 7.11 2.14
N LEU A 61 -16.73 7.48 1.31
CA LEU A 61 -15.31 7.25 1.60
C LEU A 61 -14.78 8.14 2.74
N ALA A 62 -15.43 9.27 3.03
CA ALA A 62 -15.11 10.11 4.19
C ALA A 62 -15.71 9.59 5.50
N SER A 63 -16.58 8.57 5.47
CA SER A 63 -17.22 8.03 6.69
C SER A 63 -16.19 7.34 7.60
N THR A 64 -16.40 7.45 8.92
CA THR A 64 -15.67 6.66 9.93
C THR A 64 -16.35 5.33 10.26
N ASP A 65 -17.56 5.09 9.72
CA ASP A 65 -18.32 3.85 9.91
C ASP A 65 -17.88 2.76 8.94
N ALA A 66 -17.37 1.66 9.47
CA ALA A 66 -16.97 0.49 8.70
C ALA A 66 -18.09 -0.11 7.81
N ALA A 67 -19.35 0.00 8.22
CA ALA A 67 -20.47 -0.49 7.42
C ALA A 67 -20.71 0.41 6.19
N VAL A 68 -20.51 1.72 6.32
CA VAL A 68 -20.59 2.66 5.19
C VAL A 68 -19.45 2.43 4.22
N ILE A 69 -18.23 2.17 4.72
CA ILE A 69 -17.07 1.84 3.86
C ILE A 69 -17.32 0.52 3.09
N ARG A 70 -17.89 -0.52 3.74
CA ARG A 70 -18.30 -1.75 3.03
C ARG A 70 -19.30 -1.47 1.91
N LYS A 71 -20.30 -0.64 2.16
CA LYS A 71 -21.27 -0.24 1.12
C LYS A 71 -20.60 0.49 -0.04
N ALA A 72 -19.63 1.37 0.25
CA ALA A 72 -18.85 2.05 -0.79
C ALA A 72 -18.07 1.02 -1.63
N ARG A 73 -17.38 0.06 -0.99
CA ARG A 73 -16.68 -1.04 -1.66
C ARG A 73 -17.60 -1.81 -2.60
N ASP A 74 -18.77 -2.23 -2.10
CA ASP A 74 -19.71 -3.05 -2.86
C ASP A 74 -20.30 -2.27 -4.05
N ALA A 75 -20.60 -1.00 -3.86
CA ALA A 75 -21.10 -0.12 -4.92
C ALA A 75 -20.02 0.18 -5.99
N ILE A 76 -18.76 0.39 -5.59
CA ILE A 76 -17.62 0.55 -6.50
C ILE A 76 -17.38 -0.75 -7.29
N ALA A 77 -17.45 -1.91 -6.63
CA ALA A 77 -17.30 -3.21 -7.28
C ALA A 77 -18.42 -3.51 -8.30
N ALA A 78 -19.62 -2.98 -8.10
CA ALA A 78 -20.76 -3.15 -9.01
C ALA A 78 -20.67 -2.27 -10.28
N HIS A 79 -19.86 -1.21 -10.26
CA HIS A 79 -19.73 -0.26 -11.38
C HIS A 79 -18.25 0.05 -11.71
N PRO A 80 -17.43 -0.95 -12.04
CA PRO A 80 -15.98 -0.82 -12.06
C PRO A 80 -15.41 0.01 -13.21
N ASP A 81 -16.14 0.15 -14.31
CA ASP A 81 -15.61 0.60 -15.62
C ASP A 81 -15.13 2.06 -15.60
N LEU A 82 -15.70 2.91 -14.76
CA LEU A 82 -15.37 4.34 -14.68
C LEU A 82 -14.62 4.70 -13.38
N ILE A 83 -14.31 3.72 -12.54
CA ILE A 83 -13.62 3.98 -11.27
C ILE A 83 -12.15 4.28 -11.51
N ARG A 84 -11.71 5.46 -11.12
CA ARG A 84 -10.33 5.92 -11.26
C ARG A 84 -9.40 5.22 -10.27
N PRO A 85 -8.11 5.04 -10.60
CA PRO A 85 -7.13 4.48 -9.67
C PRO A 85 -7.10 5.19 -8.32
N GLU A 86 -7.18 6.52 -8.29
CA GLU A 86 -7.17 7.31 -7.04
C GLU A 86 -8.36 6.95 -6.13
N THR A 87 -9.52 6.66 -6.72
CA THR A 87 -10.70 6.21 -5.95
C THR A 87 -10.43 4.84 -5.32
N LEU A 88 -9.78 3.92 -6.03
CA LEU A 88 -9.40 2.61 -5.51
C LEU A 88 -8.34 2.72 -4.41
N MET A 89 -7.36 3.63 -4.55
CA MET A 89 -6.36 3.90 -3.52
C MET A 89 -7.01 4.44 -2.24
N VAL A 90 -7.94 5.40 -2.36
CA VAL A 90 -8.66 5.93 -1.19
C VAL A 90 -9.57 4.87 -0.57
N LEU A 91 -10.23 4.03 -1.37
CA LEU A 91 -10.99 2.88 -0.86
C LEU A 91 -10.09 1.94 -0.05
N ALA A 92 -8.89 1.61 -0.55
CA ALA A 92 -7.94 0.76 0.16
C ALA A 92 -7.52 1.38 1.51
N ILE A 93 -7.25 2.69 1.57
CA ILE A 93 -6.97 3.40 2.83
C ILE A 93 -8.14 3.21 3.81
N ARG A 94 -9.35 3.48 3.35
CA ARG A 94 -10.53 3.46 4.23
C ARG A 94 -10.86 2.05 4.72
N LEU A 95 -10.66 1.04 3.88
CA LEU A 95 -10.80 -0.37 4.28
C LEU A 95 -9.75 -0.76 5.32
N TYR A 96 -8.50 -0.34 5.16
CA TYR A 96 -7.46 -0.59 6.14
C TYR A 96 -7.79 0.06 7.49
N ASP A 97 -8.11 1.37 7.48
CA ASP A 97 -8.43 2.16 8.66
C ASP A 97 -9.66 1.64 9.42
N THR A 98 -10.59 0.97 8.73
CA THR A 98 -11.79 0.37 9.33
C THR A 98 -11.65 -1.13 9.62
N GLY A 99 -10.42 -1.67 9.59
CA GLY A 99 -10.10 -3.05 9.97
C GLY A 99 -10.36 -4.11 8.91
N GLN A 100 -10.69 -3.72 7.68
CA GLN A 100 -10.95 -4.61 6.55
C GLN A 100 -9.68 -4.78 5.69
N ARG A 101 -8.59 -5.21 6.34
CA ARG A 101 -7.24 -5.14 5.78
C ARG A 101 -7.01 -6.06 4.58
N ASP A 102 -7.62 -7.25 4.54
CA ASP A 102 -7.52 -8.14 3.38
C ASP A 102 -8.17 -7.53 2.13
N ASP A 103 -9.32 -6.87 2.30
CA ASP A 103 -9.95 -6.11 1.22
C ASP A 103 -9.09 -4.90 0.82
N ALA A 104 -8.45 -4.23 1.80
CA ALA A 104 -7.55 -3.12 1.52
C ALA A 104 -6.37 -3.52 0.63
N VAL A 105 -5.76 -4.70 0.87
CA VAL A 105 -4.70 -5.26 0.02
C VAL A 105 -5.19 -5.45 -1.42
N PHE A 106 -6.34 -6.10 -1.58
CA PHE A 106 -6.92 -6.33 -2.90
C PHE A 106 -7.17 -5.02 -3.66
N TRP A 107 -7.81 -4.03 -3.03
CA TRP A 107 -8.16 -2.78 -3.69
C TRP A 107 -6.94 -1.88 -3.96
N TYR A 108 -5.91 -1.95 -3.13
CA TYR A 108 -4.63 -1.30 -3.40
C TYR A 108 -3.97 -1.87 -4.66
N TYR A 109 -3.86 -3.19 -4.78
CA TYR A 109 -3.30 -3.82 -5.97
C TYR A 109 -4.17 -3.57 -7.20
N ALA A 110 -5.48 -3.64 -7.09
CA ALA A 110 -6.38 -3.30 -8.21
C ALA A 110 -6.21 -1.84 -8.68
N GLY A 111 -6.01 -0.90 -7.76
CA GLY A 111 -5.74 0.50 -8.08
C GLY A 111 -4.38 0.69 -8.76
N ARG A 112 -3.31 0.08 -8.24
CA ARG A 112 -1.97 0.08 -8.81
C ARG A 112 -1.97 -0.54 -10.21
N ASP A 113 -2.53 -1.72 -10.36
CA ASP A 113 -2.49 -2.46 -11.61
C ASP A 113 -3.36 -1.79 -12.68
N ARG A 114 -4.51 -1.18 -12.29
CA ARG A 114 -5.29 -0.33 -13.20
C ARG A 114 -4.46 0.86 -13.69
N PHE A 115 -3.71 1.50 -12.82
CA PHE A 115 -2.84 2.60 -13.21
C PHE A 115 -1.75 2.14 -14.19
N LEU A 116 -1.10 1.00 -13.95
CA LEU A 116 -0.11 0.43 -14.86
C LEU A 116 -0.70 0.13 -16.25
N THR A 117 -1.98 -0.31 -16.32
CA THR A 117 -2.66 -0.44 -17.62
C THR A 117 -2.94 0.92 -18.30
N MET A 118 -3.21 1.96 -17.51
CA MET A 118 -3.36 3.32 -18.04
C MET A 118 -2.04 3.86 -18.59
N GLU A 119 -0.93 3.69 -17.87
CA GLU A 119 0.40 4.08 -18.34
C GLU A 119 0.82 3.38 -19.63
N ALA A 120 0.39 2.14 -19.83
CA ALA A 120 0.70 1.40 -21.04
C ALA A 120 -0.07 1.92 -22.28
N VAL A 121 -1.26 2.50 -22.07
CA VAL A 121 -2.16 2.92 -23.15
C VAL A 121 -2.13 4.44 -23.39
N LEU A 122 -2.09 5.23 -22.31
CA LEU A 122 -2.22 6.69 -22.34
C LEU A 122 -0.87 7.38 -22.11
N ASP A 123 -0.66 8.53 -22.73
CA ASP A 123 0.48 9.40 -22.40
C ASP A 123 0.23 10.13 -21.08
N MET A 124 0.60 9.46 -20.00
CA MET A 124 0.45 9.98 -18.63
C MET A 124 1.34 11.20 -18.34
N ARG A 125 2.30 11.52 -19.22
CA ARG A 125 3.14 12.74 -19.11
C ARG A 125 2.52 13.95 -19.79
N SER A 126 1.43 13.77 -20.52
CA SER A 126 0.68 14.87 -21.11
C SER A 126 0.17 15.84 -20.04
N LEU A 127 0.04 17.13 -20.36
CA LEU A 127 -0.47 18.17 -19.45
C LEU A 127 -1.85 17.80 -18.85
N ARG A 128 -2.63 17.00 -19.58
CA ARG A 128 -3.97 16.59 -19.16
C ARG A 128 -3.94 15.51 -18.08
N LEU A 129 -2.97 14.60 -18.10
CA LEU A 129 -2.93 13.40 -17.26
C LEU A 129 -1.81 13.41 -16.20
N ALA A 130 -0.80 14.28 -16.36
CA ALA A 130 0.37 14.29 -15.48
C ALA A 130 0.02 14.44 -13.98
N ARG A 131 -0.97 15.27 -13.64
CA ARG A 131 -1.42 15.42 -12.24
C ARG A 131 -2.04 14.14 -11.67
N GLN A 132 -2.74 13.39 -12.51
CA GLN A 132 -3.31 12.10 -12.12
C GLN A 132 -2.20 11.08 -11.88
N ALA A 133 -1.21 11.01 -12.78
CA ALA A 133 -0.06 10.13 -12.62
C ALA A 133 0.69 10.43 -11.32
N GLU A 134 1.04 11.69 -11.08
CA GLU A 134 1.74 12.14 -9.86
C GLU A 134 0.96 11.80 -8.58
N ALA A 135 -0.36 11.93 -8.61
CA ALA A 135 -1.20 11.58 -7.48
C ALA A 135 -1.19 10.08 -7.21
N VAL A 136 -1.31 9.22 -8.24
CA VAL A 136 -1.30 7.76 -8.05
C VAL A 136 0.08 7.30 -7.58
N ASP A 137 1.18 7.82 -8.13
CA ASP A 137 2.53 7.54 -7.65
C ASP A 137 2.70 7.92 -6.18
N SER A 138 2.16 9.07 -5.78
CA SER A 138 2.16 9.51 -4.38
C SER A 138 1.38 8.56 -3.47
N PHE A 139 0.23 8.05 -3.92
CA PHE A 139 -0.53 7.03 -3.19
C PHE A 139 0.26 5.72 -3.09
N VAL A 140 0.82 5.24 -4.20
CA VAL A 140 1.61 4.00 -4.22
C VAL A 140 2.77 4.09 -3.25
N GLY A 141 3.52 5.20 -3.27
CA GLY A 141 4.63 5.42 -2.35
C GLY A 141 4.20 5.51 -0.88
N ALA A 142 3.08 6.18 -0.60
CA ALA A 142 2.59 6.34 0.78
C ALA A 142 1.96 5.06 1.36
N LEU A 143 1.29 4.25 0.54
CA LEU A 143 0.56 3.08 0.98
C LEU A 143 1.41 1.80 0.98
N GLY A 144 2.34 1.67 0.02
CA GLY A 144 3.04 0.43 -0.26
C GLY A 144 3.69 -0.16 0.99
N GLN A 145 4.40 0.64 1.77
CA GLN A 145 5.07 0.15 2.98
C GLN A 145 4.11 -0.51 3.99
N VAL A 146 2.92 0.04 4.20
CA VAL A 146 1.97 -0.48 5.17
C VAL A 146 1.15 -1.62 4.61
N ILE A 147 0.64 -1.46 3.38
CA ILE A 147 -0.19 -2.50 2.73
C ILE A 147 0.65 -3.75 2.45
N ASP A 148 1.84 -3.62 1.86
CA ASP A 148 2.74 -4.75 1.63
C ASP A 148 3.26 -5.31 2.96
N GLY A 149 3.53 -4.44 3.94
CA GLY A 149 3.89 -4.85 5.30
C GLY A 149 2.88 -5.81 5.92
N TYR A 150 1.58 -5.51 5.77
CA TYR A 150 0.48 -6.39 6.19
C TYR A 150 0.30 -7.61 5.26
N ALA A 151 0.31 -7.40 3.96
CA ALA A 151 0.14 -8.49 2.99
C ALA A 151 1.18 -9.60 3.18
N LEU A 152 2.43 -9.24 3.45
CA LEU A 152 3.54 -10.17 3.70
C LEU A 152 3.47 -10.88 5.07
N CYS A 153 2.44 -10.65 5.89
CA CYS A 153 2.19 -11.49 7.08
C CYS A 153 1.74 -12.91 6.70
N ASP A 154 1.21 -13.07 5.47
CA ASP A 154 0.78 -14.34 4.93
C ASP A 154 1.06 -14.34 3.42
N LEU A 155 2.14 -15.02 3.01
CA LEU A 155 2.62 -15.00 1.63
C LEU A 155 1.64 -15.64 0.63
N ASP A 156 0.88 -16.65 1.07
CA ASP A 156 -0.08 -17.32 0.19
C ASP A 156 -1.30 -16.42 -0.06
N ARG A 157 -1.77 -15.72 0.96
CA ARG A 157 -2.85 -14.74 0.86
C ARG A 157 -2.40 -13.48 0.08
N HIS A 158 -1.16 -13.05 0.25
CA HIS A 158 -0.55 -11.99 -0.55
C HIS A 158 -0.64 -12.34 -2.04
N GLN A 159 -0.12 -13.51 -2.46
CA GLN A 159 -0.16 -13.97 -3.84
C GLN A 159 -1.58 -14.07 -4.39
N GLN A 160 -2.51 -14.65 -3.61
CA GLN A 160 -3.92 -14.73 -4.00
C GLN A 160 -4.56 -13.35 -4.22
N SER A 161 -4.21 -12.36 -3.38
CA SER A 161 -4.74 -11.00 -3.51
C SER A 161 -4.19 -10.30 -4.76
N GLU A 162 -2.92 -10.49 -5.08
CA GLU A 162 -2.29 -9.96 -6.29
C GLU A 162 -2.91 -10.58 -7.55
N ASP A 163 -3.01 -11.91 -7.62
CA ASP A 163 -3.61 -12.60 -8.76
C ASP A 163 -5.09 -12.21 -8.98
N ARG A 164 -5.86 -12.06 -7.90
CA ARG A 164 -7.24 -11.59 -7.96
C ARG A 164 -7.34 -10.16 -8.46
N ALA A 165 -6.44 -9.27 -8.05
CA ALA A 165 -6.40 -7.88 -8.50
C ALA A 165 -6.12 -7.79 -10.01
N ILE A 166 -5.13 -8.54 -10.49
CA ILE A 166 -4.80 -8.63 -11.93
C ILE A 166 -5.99 -9.19 -12.72
N ALA A 167 -6.62 -10.25 -12.23
CA ALA A 167 -7.81 -10.84 -12.88
C ALA A 167 -8.97 -9.83 -12.92
N TRP A 168 -9.17 -9.06 -11.86
CA TRP A 168 -10.22 -8.04 -11.80
C TRP A 168 -9.95 -6.90 -12.78
N VAL A 169 -8.72 -6.39 -12.86
CA VAL A 169 -8.34 -5.34 -13.82
C VAL A 169 -8.51 -5.82 -15.26
N ALA A 170 -8.16 -7.08 -15.55
CA ALA A 170 -8.34 -7.68 -16.86
C ALA A 170 -9.82 -7.85 -17.27
N ALA A 171 -10.67 -8.20 -16.29
CA ALA A 171 -12.12 -8.38 -16.51
C ALA A 171 -12.87 -7.04 -16.59
N HIS A 172 -12.33 -5.98 -15.99
CA HIS A 172 -12.95 -4.66 -15.89
C HIS A 172 -12.01 -3.56 -16.40
N PRO A 173 -11.71 -3.52 -17.72
CA PRO A 173 -10.89 -2.46 -18.32
C PRO A 173 -11.44 -1.08 -17.98
N TYR A 174 -10.57 -0.14 -17.68
CA TYR A 174 -10.97 1.24 -17.44
C TYR A 174 -11.49 1.86 -18.73
N LYS A 175 -12.80 2.08 -18.83
CA LYS A 175 -13.48 2.52 -20.06
C LYS A 175 -12.84 3.73 -20.74
N PRO A 176 -12.35 4.77 -20.00
CA PRO A 176 -11.70 5.90 -20.64
C PRO A 176 -10.44 5.58 -21.44
N LEU A 177 -9.81 4.40 -21.29
CA LEU A 177 -8.71 3.98 -22.14
C LEU A 177 -9.09 3.97 -23.64
N GLY A 178 -10.38 3.77 -23.96
CA GLY A 178 -10.91 3.81 -25.30
C GLY A 178 -11.30 5.20 -25.82
N TYR A 179 -11.22 6.26 -25.00
CA TYR A 179 -11.65 7.60 -25.43
C TYR A 179 -10.62 8.25 -26.35
N GLU A 180 -11.05 8.62 -27.57
CA GLU A 180 -10.18 9.17 -28.62
C GLU A 180 -9.58 10.53 -28.22
N ASP A 181 -10.28 11.31 -27.40
CA ASP A 181 -9.83 12.62 -26.93
C ASP A 181 -8.75 12.56 -25.84
N LEU A 182 -8.47 11.38 -25.29
CA LEU A 182 -7.34 11.19 -24.36
C LEU A 182 -6.04 10.91 -25.13
N PRO A 183 -4.93 11.56 -24.76
CA PRO A 183 -3.65 11.35 -25.38
C PRO A 183 -3.18 9.91 -25.18
N ALA A 184 -2.88 9.19 -26.27
CA ALA A 184 -2.43 7.81 -26.22
C ALA A 184 -0.92 7.70 -26.50
N GLN A 185 -0.27 6.67 -25.94
CA GLN A 185 1.11 6.32 -26.26
C GLN A 185 1.23 5.52 -27.57
N THR A 186 0.14 4.89 -28.00
CA THR A 186 0.11 4.00 -29.14
C THR A 186 -1.23 4.11 -29.88
N GLU A 187 -1.20 3.81 -31.17
CA GLU A 187 -2.42 3.77 -32.01
C GLU A 187 -3.31 2.58 -31.64
N ASP A 188 -2.70 1.41 -31.37
CA ASP A 188 -3.44 0.21 -30.95
C ASP A 188 -3.52 0.10 -29.41
N ARG A 189 -4.51 0.79 -28.85
CA ARG A 189 -4.78 0.79 -27.41
C ARG A 189 -5.15 -0.59 -26.86
N ASN A 190 -5.84 -1.41 -27.66
CA ASN A 190 -6.27 -2.74 -27.25
C ASN A 190 -5.09 -3.70 -27.16
N ALA A 191 -4.19 -3.67 -28.13
CA ALA A 191 -2.95 -4.45 -28.07
C ALA A 191 -2.08 -4.02 -26.89
N ALA A 192 -1.94 -2.71 -26.64
CA ALA A 192 -1.20 -2.20 -25.49
C ALA A 192 -1.79 -2.65 -24.15
N LEU A 193 -3.12 -2.57 -24.01
CA LEU A 193 -3.82 -3.05 -22.81
C LEU A 193 -3.60 -4.56 -22.58
N THR A 194 -3.76 -5.34 -23.64
CA THR A 194 -3.54 -6.81 -23.59
C THR A 194 -2.12 -7.15 -23.17
N LEU A 195 -1.14 -6.45 -23.74
CA LEU A 195 0.27 -6.62 -23.37
C LEU A 195 0.53 -6.22 -21.92
N ALA A 196 -0.06 -5.12 -21.44
CA ALA A 196 0.07 -4.67 -20.07
C ALA A 196 -0.45 -5.72 -19.08
N VAL A 197 -1.64 -6.27 -19.31
CA VAL A 197 -2.21 -7.35 -18.47
C VAL A 197 -1.34 -8.61 -18.50
N THR A 198 -0.78 -8.95 -19.67
CA THR A 198 0.15 -10.08 -19.78
C THR A 198 1.40 -9.87 -18.93
N LYS A 199 2.00 -8.67 -19.00
CA LYS A 199 3.17 -8.31 -18.18
C LYS A 199 2.87 -8.35 -16.67
N LEU A 200 1.69 -7.90 -16.24
CA LEU A 200 1.27 -8.01 -14.83
C LEU A 200 1.23 -9.47 -14.37
N ARG A 201 0.66 -10.38 -15.16
CA ARG A 201 0.63 -11.81 -14.85
C ARG A 201 2.02 -12.44 -14.81
N GLU A 202 2.88 -12.09 -15.76
CA GLU A 202 4.26 -12.55 -15.79
C GLU A 202 5.05 -12.07 -14.56
N ALA A 203 4.89 -10.81 -14.17
CA ALA A 203 5.53 -10.25 -12.98
C ALA A 203 5.05 -10.92 -11.70
N SER A 204 3.72 -11.16 -11.55
CA SER A 204 3.16 -11.89 -10.42
C SER A 204 3.70 -13.32 -10.35
N ALA A 205 3.74 -14.04 -11.46
CA ALA A 205 4.29 -15.40 -11.52
C ALA A 205 5.78 -15.44 -11.16
N GLN A 206 6.58 -14.47 -11.63
CA GLN A 206 8.00 -14.36 -11.27
C GLN A 206 8.19 -14.07 -9.77
N ASN A 207 7.35 -13.19 -9.22
CA ASN A 207 7.36 -12.88 -7.78
C ASN A 207 7.00 -14.11 -6.95
N ALA A 208 5.97 -14.87 -7.35
CA ALA A 208 5.61 -16.13 -6.70
C ALA A 208 6.76 -17.14 -6.69
N GLN A 209 7.46 -17.30 -7.83
CA GLN A 209 8.64 -18.17 -7.91
C GLN A 209 9.78 -17.70 -7.01
N LEU A 210 10.00 -16.39 -6.92
CA LEU A 210 11.01 -15.81 -6.03
C LEU A 210 10.67 -16.07 -4.57
N MET A 211 9.41 -15.82 -4.18
CA MET A 211 8.91 -16.03 -2.82
C MET A 211 8.81 -17.52 -2.43
N ALA A 212 8.79 -18.43 -3.39
CA ALA A 212 8.84 -19.86 -3.11
C ALA A 212 10.24 -20.35 -2.67
N ARG A 213 11.32 -19.59 -2.95
CA ARG A 213 12.68 -19.97 -2.62
C ARG A 213 12.95 -19.91 -1.12
N PRO A 214 13.51 -20.96 -0.50
CA PRO A 214 13.78 -20.97 0.95
C PRO A 214 14.70 -19.83 1.41
N GLU A 215 15.71 -19.48 0.61
CA GLU A 215 16.63 -18.38 0.90
C GLU A 215 15.94 -17.02 0.90
N THR A 216 15.01 -16.78 -0.04
CA THR A 216 14.22 -15.53 -0.09
C THR A 216 13.32 -15.42 1.13
N ARG A 217 12.63 -16.51 1.52
CA ARG A 217 11.81 -16.55 2.73
C ARG A 217 12.63 -16.29 3.99
N ALA A 218 13.82 -16.87 4.10
CA ALA A 218 14.71 -16.64 5.23
C ALA A 218 15.17 -15.18 5.32
N GLN A 219 15.56 -14.58 4.18
CA GLN A 219 15.95 -13.16 4.11
C GLN A 219 14.77 -12.24 4.48
N LEU A 220 13.57 -12.53 3.98
CA LEU A 220 12.35 -11.78 4.33
C LEU A 220 12.07 -11.87 5.84
N ALA A 221 12.11 -13.06 6.42
CA ALA A 221 11.89 -13.27 7.85
C ALA A 221 12.91 -12.51 8.71
N GLU A 222 14.18 -12.54 8.33
CA GLU A 222 15.24 -11.81 9.03
C GLU A 222 15.05 -10.28 8.89
N GLY A 223 14.70 -9.79 7.70
CA GLY A 223 14.39 -8.37 7.47
C GLY A 223 13.21 -7.91 8.30
N ARG A 224 12.11 -8.68 8.33
CA ARG A 224 10.92 -8.40 9.13
C ARG A 224 11.23 -8.38 10.64
N LYS A 225 12.05 -9.32 11.11
CA LYS A 225 12.50 -9.35 12.50
C LYS A 225 13.30 -8.10 12.86
N LYS A 226 14.27 -7.70 12.03
CA LYS A 226 15.10 -6.51 12.26
C LYS A 226 14.28 -5.21 12.29
N SER A 227 13.29 -5.09 11.40
CA SER A 227 12.41 -3.91 11.30
C SER A 227 11.23 -3.96 12.27
N GLN A 228 11.06 -5.01 13.05
CA GLN A 228 9.87 -5.26 13.88
C GLN A 228 8.54 -5.22 13.09
N ALA A 229 8.57 -5.57 11.80
CA ALA A 229 7.44 -5.47 10.89
C ALA A 229 6.23 -6.29 11.37
N ASP A 230 6.46 -7.43 12.02
CA ASP A 230 5.35 -8.27 12.51
C ASP A 230 4.58 -7.57 13.64
N ALA A 231 5.25 -6.84 14.53
CA ALA A 231 4.61 -6.04 15.56
C ALA A 231 3.80 -4.87 14.94
N MET A 232 4.34 -4.23 13.90
CA MET A 232 3.69 -3.11 13.22
C MET A 232 2.50 -3.53 12.37
N TYR A 233 2.59 -4.66 11.66
CA TYR A 233 1.63 -4.97 10.58
C TYR A 233 0.84 -6.25 10.79
N CYS A 234 1.36 -7.28 11.52
CA CYS A 234 0.69 -8.58 11.67
C CYS A 234 -0.18 -8.71 12.93
N TRP A 235 -0.55 -7.60 13.53
CA TRP A 235 -1.45 -7.59 14.69
C TRP A 235 -2.87 -8.05 14.31
N LYS A 236 -3.60 -8.64 15.26
CA LYS A 236 -4.98 -9.13 15.12
C LYS A 236 -5.98 -8.12 15.66
#